data_fec835e7e856ca8c823710cb77375525
#
_entry.id   fec835e7e856ca8c823710cb77375525
#
_cell.length_a   1.000
_cell.length_b   1.000
_cell.length_c   1.000
_cell.angle_alpha   90.00
_cell.angle_beta   90.00
_cell.angle_gamma   90.00
#
_symmetry.space_group_name_H-M   'P 1'
#
loop_
_entity.id
_entity.type
_entity.pdbx_description
1 polymer ?
#
loop_
_entity_poly.entity_id
_entity_poly.type
_entity_poly.pdbx_seq_one_letter_code
_entity_poly.pdbx_strand_id
1 'polypeptide(L)'
;MSSFRQLFLFGFPIVIPLGVGAAVYLTEYAASQRVVGMVEYAAEALSGIPSIIYGLVGMLMFSNQFGTSLKAGALTLAIMNLPTIMRNTQESLKTVPRSYREGAFGLGAGKWRVIRTVVLPNCIDGVITGCILSVGRILGESAALLFTAGFAHSLNGFFESLSSAGATLTVALDVYAKEDGEFGVAFGIAAILMVLAFAINLTASAVTKYFQNKNAV
;
A
#
# COMPACT_ATOMS: atom_id res chain seq x y z
N MET A 1 -2.09 -10.27 15.21
CA MET A 1 -2.33 -8.81 15.07
C MET A 1 -1.06 -7.95 15.20
N SER A 2 -0.05 -8.34 15.99
CA SER A 2 1.23 -7.62 16.10
C SER A 2 1.96 -7.51 14.76
N SER A 3 2.11 -8.62 14.03
CA SER A 3 2.81 -8.68 12.75
C SER A 3 2.17 -7.80 11.68
N PHE A 4 0.84 -7.79 11.54
CA PHE A 4 0.13 -6.91 10.61
C PHE A 4 0.40 -5.42 10.92
N ARG A 5 0.31 -5.04 12.21
CA ARG A 5 0.61 -3.66 12.64
C ARG A 5 2.04 -3.26 12.32
N GLN A 6 3.00 -4.17 12.48
CA GLN A 6 4.41 -3.90 12.19
C GLN A 6 4.67 -3.77 10.68
N LEU A 7 4.11 -4.65 9.86
CA LEU A 7 4.18 -4.56 8.41
C LEU A 7 3.61 -3.22 7.91
N PHE A 8 2.47 -2.81 8.48
CA PHE A 8 1.84 -1.56 8.15
C PHE A 8 2.68 -0.35 8.58
N LEU A 9 3.10 -0.29 9.85
CA LEU A 9 3.88 0.83 10.40
C LEU A 9 5.27 0.98 9.78
N PHE A 10 5.84 -0.09 9.23
CA PHE A 10 7.13 -0.03 8.56
C PHE A 10 7.00 0.20 7.04
N GLY A 11 6.06 -0.46 6.37
CA GLY A 11 5.90 -0.38 4.92
C GLY A 11 5.23 0.92 4.44
N PHE A 12 4.19 1.39 5.12
CA PHE A 12 3.43 2.57 4.68
C PHE A 12 4.19 3.90 4.72
N PRO A 13 5.00 4.21 5.75
CA PRO A 13 5.84 5.40 5.75
C PRO A 13 6.83 5.48 4.59
N ILE A 14 7.16 4.34 3.99
CA ILE A 14 8.03 4.27 2.82
C ILE A 14 7.23 4.43 1.53
N VAL A 15 6.15 3.66 1.39
CA VAL A 15 5.43 3.56 0.11
C VAL A 15 4.55 4.78 -0.18
N ILE A 16 3.95 5.41 0.84
CA ILE A 16 3.08 6.59 0.63
C ILE A 16 3.88 7.78 0.07
N PRO A 17 4.99 8.24 0.69
CA PRO A 17 5.75 9.34 0.15
C PRO A 17 6.33 9.05 -1.25
N LEU A 18 6.78 7.82 -1.50
CA LEU A 18 7.30 7.42 -2.79
C LEU A 18 6.21 7.39 -3.86
N GLY A 19 5.05 6.77 -3.56
CA GLY A 19 3.94 6.67 -4.50
C GLY A 19 3.31 8.03 -4.82
N VAL A 20 3.05 8.84 -3.80
CA VAL A 20 2.52 10.20 -3.97
C VAL A 20 3.55 11.09 -4.68
N GLY A 21 4.82 11.03 -4.29
CA GLY A 21 5.90 11.80 -4.92
C GLY A 21 6.07 11.44 -6.40
N ALA A 22 6.03 10.15 -6.74
CA ALA A 22 6.08 9.69 -8.12
C ALA A 22 4.87 10.18 -8.92
N ALA A 23 3.65 10.09 -8.37
CA ALA A 23 2.43 10.57 -9.01
C ALA A 23 2.49 12.09 -9.29
N VAL A 24 2.92 12.88 -8.30
CA VAL A 24 3.10 14.33 -8.44
C VAL A 24 4.16 14.63 -9.51
N TYR A 25 5.30 13.94 -9.50
CA TYR A 25 6.33 14.13 -10.50
C TYR A 25 5.83 13.85 -11.92
N LEU A 26 5.17 12.71 -12.12
CA LEU A 26 4.66 12.28 -13.42
C LEU A 26 3.54 13.20 -13.95
N THR A 27 2.69 13.72 -13.06
CA THR A 27 1.55 14.55 -13.46
C THR A 27 1.93 16.02 -13.62
N GLU A 28 2.78 16.56 -12.75
CA GLU A 28 3.03 18.00 -12.69
C GLU A 28 4.38 18.42 -13.26
N TYR A 29 5.41 17.57 -13.21
CA TYR A 29 6.78 17.93 -13.58
C TYR A 29 7.27 17.27 -14.86
N ALA A 30 6.82 16.08 -15.19
CA ALA A 30 7.35 15.34 -16.33
C ALA A 30 7.03 16.05 -17.65
N ALA A 31 8.08 16.45 -18.36
CA ALA A 31 7.96 17.14 -19.64
C ALA A 31 7.71 16.19 -20.82
N SER A 32 8.17 14.94 -20.71
CA SER A 32 8.09 13.95 -21.77
C SER A 32 6.92 12.99 -21.56
N GLN A 33 5.89 13.10 -22.40
CA GLN A 33 4.75 12.18 -22.40
C GLN A 33 5.15 10.72 -22.67
N ARG A 34 6.28 10.47 -23.37
CA ARG A 34 6.79 9.13 -23.61
C ARG A 34 7.29 8.48 -22.31
N VAL A 35 8.00 9.24 -21.48
CA VAL A 35 8.48 8.77 -20.17
C VAL A 35 7.29 8.49 -19.25
N VAL A 36 6.31 9.38 -19.20
CA VAL A 36 5.08 9.21 -18.43
C VAL A 36 4.38 7.92 -18.84
N GLY A 37 4.12 7.72 -20.14
CA GLY A 37 3.46 6.52 -20.65
C GLY A 37 4.25 5.23 -20.37
N MET A 38 5.57 5.28 -20.45
CA MET A 38 6.43 4.11 -20.12
C MET A 38 6.33 3.74 -18.64
N VAL A 39 6.34 4.72 -17.74
CA VAL A 39 6.21 4.47 -16.29
C VAL A 39 4.80 4.00 -15.94
N GLU A 40 3.77 4.60 -16.55
CA GLU A 40 2.38 4.16 -16.37
C GLU A 40 2.19 2.71 -16.83
N TYR A 41 2.72 2.34 -17.99
CA TYR A 41 2.68 0.97 -18.51
C TYR A 41 3.44 -0.02 -17.59
N ALA A 42 4.64 0.37 -17.12
CA ALA A 42 5.40 -0.44 -16.18
C ALA A 42 4.64 -0.65 -14.86
N ALA A 43 4.00 0.38 -14.32
CA ALA A 43 3.19 0.29 -13.11
C ALA A 43 1.96 -0.61 -13.32
N GLU A 44 1.35 -0.57 -14.49
CA GLU A 44 0.23 -1.45 -14.86
C GLU A 44 0.68 -2.91 -14.95
N ALA A 45 1.79 -3.16 -15.65
CA ALA A 45 2.38 -4.49 -15.74
C ALA A 45 2.73 -5.05 -14.36
N LEU A 46 3.36 -4.24 -13.50
CA LEU A 46 3.67 -4.62 -12.12
C LEU A 46 2.39 -4.95 -11.32
N SER A 47 1.33 -4.17 -11.43
CA SER A 47 0.08 -4.44 -10.69
C SER A 47 -0.62 -5.74 -11.13
N GLY A 48 -0.34 -6.22 -12.34
CA GLY A 48 -0.86 -7.49 -12.88
C GLY A 48 -0.04 -8.73 -12.49
N ILE A 49 1.14 -8.58 -11.90
CA ILE A 49 1.98 -9.71 -11.48
C ILE A 49 1.34 -10.44 -10.28
N PRO A 50 1.23 -11.79 -10.31
CA PRO A 50 0.78 -12.57 -9.17
C PRO A 50 1.65 -12.34 -7.92
N SER A 51 1.02 -12.21 -6.75
CA SER A 51 1.73 -11.89 -5.49
C SER A 51 2.79 -12.90 -5.09
N ILE A 52 2.63 -14.17 -5.48
CA ILE A 52 3.64 -15.21 -5.26
C ILE A 52 4.98 -14.88 -5.91
N ILE A 53 4.96 -14.26 -7.10
CA ILE A 53 6.18 -13.84 -7.81
C ILE A 53 6.86 -12.70 -7.03
N TYR A 54 6.08 -11.75 -6.48
CA TYR A 54 6.62 -10.75 -5.57
C TYR A 54 7.26 -11.37 -4.33
N GLY A 55 6.66 -12.44 -3.79
CA GLY A 55 7.22 -13.20 -2.68
C GLY A 55 8.56 -13.82 -3.01
N LEU A 56 8.67 -14.49 -4.17
CA LEU A 56 9.92 -15.11 -4.64
C LEU A 56 11.02 -14.07 -4.89
N VAL A 57 10.69 -12.99 -5.58
CA VAL A 57 11.64 -11.88 -5.82
C VAL A 57 12.04 -11.22 -4.50
N GLY A 58 11.08 -10.96 -3.61
CA GLY A 58 11.33 -10.39 -2.29
C GLY A 58 12.20 -11.30 -1.42
N MET A 59 12.00 -12.61 -1.49
CA MET A 59 12.86 -13.58 -0.83
C MET A 59 14.31 -13.47 -1.34
N LEU A 60 14.52 -13.43 -2.64
CA LEU A 60 15.85 -13.31 -3.23
C LEU A 60 16.52 -11.96 -2.90
N MET A 61 15.76 -10.86 -2.94
CA MET A 61 16.30 -9.51 -2.74
C MET A 61 16.48 -9.15 -1.26
N PHE A 62 15.50 -9.48 -0.43
CA PHE A 62 15.45 -9.00 0.95
C PHE A 62 15.75 -10.10 1.98
N SER A 63 15.18 -11.31 1.81
CA SER A 63 15.39 -12.35 2.81
C SER A 63 16.82 -12.89 2.78
N ASN A 64 17.52 -12.84 1.65
CA ASN A 64 18.94 -13.17 1.59
C ASN A 64 19.83 -12.18 2.35
N GLN A 65 19.39 -10.94 2.53
CA GLN A 65 20.15 -9.90 3.23
C GLN A 65 19.76 -9.76 4.70
N PHE A 66 18.46 -9.83 4.99
CA PHE A 66 17.89 -9.56 6.33
C PHE A 66 17.38 -10.81 7.03
N GLY A 67 17.54 -11.99 6.42
CA GLY A 67 16.88 -13.21 6.85
C GLY A 67 15.37 -13.17 6.55
N THR A 68 14.69 -14.29 6.74
CA THR A 68 13.22 -14.35 6.72
C THR A 68 12.68 -13.54 7.91
N SER A 69 12.09 -12.39 7.63
CA SER A 69 11.72 -11.41 8.66
C SER A 69 10.56 -10.52 8.23
N LEU A 70 9.89 -9.92 9.20
CA LEU A 70 8.85 -8.94 8.93
C LEU A 70 9.37 -7.71 8.17
N LYS A 71 10.66 -7.36 8.29
CA LYS A 71 11.29 -6.30 7.47
C LYS A 71 11.30 -6.67 5.99
N ALA A 72 11.73 -7.89 5.65
CA ALA A 72 11.75 -8.37 4.28
C ALA A 72 10.33 -8.41 3.70
N GLY A 73 9.35 -8.88 4.48
CA GLY A 73 7.94 -8.86 4.11
C GLY A 73 7.41 -7.45 3.88
N ALA A 74 7.70 -6.51 4.77
CA ALA A 74 7.26 -5.12 4.66
C ALA A 74 7.82 -4.41 3.42
N LEU A 75 9.10 -4.64 3.09
CA LEU A 75 9.72 -4.08 1.88
C LEU A 75 9.12 -4.68 0.61
N THR A 76 8.86 -5.98 0.60
CA THR A 76 8.18 -6.65 -0.52
C THR A 76 6.77 -6.10 -0.73
N LEU A 77 6.00 -5.96 0.35
CA LEU A 77 4.66 -5.36 0.30
C LEU A 77 4.70 -3.88 -0.12
N ALA A 78 5.73 -3.14 0.28
CA ALA A 78 5.90 -1.74 -0.14
C ALA A 78 6.06 -1.65 -1.67
N ILE A 79 6.92 -2.48 -2.27
CA ILE A 79 7.10 -2.53 -3.73
C ILE A 79 5.80 -2.96 -4.42
N MET A 80 5.11 -3.97 -3.91
CA MET A 80 3.86 -4.48 -4.47
C MET A 80 2.72 -3.44 -4.45
N ASN A 81 2.67 -2.58 -3.43
CA ASN A 81 1.62 -1.57 -3.27
C ASN A 81 1.97 -0.20 -3.90
N LEU A 82 3.24 0.02 -4.25
CA LEU A 82 3.71 1.27 -4.85
C LEU A 82 2.92 1.67 -6.11
N PRO A 83 2.70 0.77 -7.11
CA PRO A 83 1.91 1.09 -8.30
C PRO A 83 0.48 1.51 -7.97
N THR A 84 -0.16 0.86 -7.01
CA THR A 84 -1.54 1.14 -6.60
C THR A 84 -1.66 2.55 -6.03
N ILE A 85 -0.80 2.94 -5.09
CA ILE A 85 -0.82 4.28 -4.49
C ILE A 85 -0.48 5.34 -5.53
N MET A 86 0.54 5.09 -6.36
CA MET A 86 0.93 6.01 -7.43
C MET A 86 -0.21 6.27 -8.41
N ARG A 87 -0.87 5.22 -8.93
CA ARG A 87 -1.95 5.35 -9.90
C ARG A 87 -3.19 6.06 -9.33
N ASN A 88 -3.67 5.66 -8.17
CA ASN A 88 -4.83 6.31 -7.54
C ASN A 88 -4.56 7.79 -7.27
N THR A 89 -3.34 8.13 -6.80
CA THR A 89 -2.94 9.53 -6.61
C THR A 89 -2.87 10.27 -7.94
N GLN A 90 -2.32 9.67 -8.98
CA GLN A 90 -2.18 10.27 -10.30
C GLN A 90 -3.54 10.53 -10.96
N GLU A 91 -4.46 9.58 -10.86
CA GLU A 91 -5.84 9.75 -11.36
C GLU A 91 -6.53 10.91 -10.65
N SER A 92 -6.40 10.98 -9.33
CA SER A 92 -6.98 12.10 -8.57
C SER A 92 -6.32 13.45 -8.88
N LEU A 93 -5.00 13.50 -9.12
CA LEU A 93 -4.33 14.71 -9.57
C LEU A 93 -4.86 15.20 -10.93
N LYS A 94 -5.21 14.27 -11.82
CA LYS A 94 -5.77 14.60 -13.15
C LYS A 94 -7.19 15.15 -13.06
N THR A 95 -7.95 14.87 -12.01
CA THR A 95 -9.34 15.41 -11.84
C THR A 95 -9.36 16.85 -11.36
N VAL A 96 -8.28 17.38 -10.78
CA VAL A 96 -8.22 18.78 -10.33
C VAL A 96 -8.29 19.74 -11.53
N PRO A 97 -9.26 20.67 -11.57
CA PRO A 97 -9.45 21.59 -12.70
C PRO A 97 -8.21 22.45 -12.98
N ARG A 98 -7.93 22.68 -14.26
CA ARG A 98 -6.80 23.54 -14.66
C ARG A 98 -6.93 24.98 -14.17
N SER A 99 -8.16 25.49 -14.08
CA SER A 99 -8.45 26.83 -13.58
C SER A 99 -7.89 27.10 -12.17
N TYR A 100 -7.84 26.07 -11.33
CA TYR A 100 -7.26 26.20 -9.99
C TYR A 100 -5.75 26.46 -10.03
N ARG A 101 -5.06 25.78 -10.96
CA ARG A 101 -3.63 25.98 -11.20
C ARG A 101 -3.36 27.34 -11.82
N GLU A 102 -4.11 27.71 -12.85
CA GLU A 102 -3.99 28.97 -13.58
C GLU A 102 -4.27 30.17 -12.67
N GLY A 103 -5.33 30.10 -11.85
CA GLY A 103 -5.63 31.12 -10.86
C GLY A 103 -4.51 31.33 -9.86
N ALA A 104 -3.93 30.27 -9.32
CA ALA A 104 -2.83 30.35 -8.40
C ALA A 104 -1.56 30.90 -9.04
N PHE A 105 -1.26 30.51 -10.29
CA PHE A 105 -0.15 31.08 -11.07
C PHE A 105 -0.37 32.57 -11.37
N GLY A 106 -1.61 32.96 -11.70
CA GLY A 106 -1.98 34.36 -11.91
C GLY A 106 -1.75 35.25 -10.69
N LEU A 107 -1.84 34.69 -9.48
CA LEU A 107 -1.50 35.36 -8.22
C LEU A 107 0.01 35.32 -7.90
N GLY A 108 0.85 34.86 -8.83
CA GLY A 108 2.32 34.83 -8.68
C GLY A 108 2.84 33.65 -7.85
N ALA A 109 2.02 32.63 -7.58
CA ALA A 109 2.47 31.47 -6.83
C ALA A 109 3.46 30.62 -7.66
N GLY A 110 4.59 30.22 -7.07
CA GLY A 110 5.53 29.28 -7.70
C GLY A 110 4.96 27.86 -7.78
N LYS A 111 5.42 27.06 -8.75
CA LYS A 111 4.89 25.72 -9.07
C LYS A 111 4.77 24.80 -7.84
N TRP A 112 5.80 24.71 -7.00
CA TRP A 112 5.76 23.90 -5.78
C TRP A 112 4.67 24.38 -4.80
N ARG A 113 4.49 25.70 -4.68
CA ARG A 113 3.46 26.29 -3.83
C ARG A 113 2.07 25.89 -4.32
N VAL A 114 1.82 26.01 -5.64
CA VAL A 114 0.55 25.59 -6.27
C VAL A 114 0.26 24.12 -5.99
N ILE A 115 1.24 23.24 -6.17
CA ILE A 115 1.09 21.80 -5.92
C ILE A 115 0.72 21.56 -4.45
N ARG A 116 1.47 22.13 -3.51
CA ARG A 116 1.30 21.85 -2.09
C ARG A 116 0.02 22.46 -1.49
N THR A 117 -0.37 23.65 -1.94
CA THR A 117 -1.48 24.40 -1.31
C THR A 117 -2.79 24.31 -2.08
N VAL A 118 -2.75 23.98 -3.35
CA VAL A 118 -3.95 23.92 -4.20
C VAL A 118 -4.18 22.49 -4.70
N VAL A 119 -3.21 21.89 -5.37
CA VAL A 119 -3.44 20.62 -6.07
C VAL A 119 -3.53 19.45 -5.10
N LEU A 120 -2.55 19.26 -4.22
CA LEU A 120 -2.53 18.14 -3.27
C LEU A 120 -3.73 18.11 -2.32
N PRO A 121 -4.17 19.23 -1.71
CA PRO A 121 -5.36 19.22 -0.88
C PRO A 121 -6.63 18.81 -1.63
N ASN A 122 -6.74 19.18 -2.90
CA ASN A 122 -7.90 18.84 -3.75
C ASN A 122 -7.86 17.40 -4.32
N CYS A 123 -6.73 16.70 -4.22
CA CYS A 123 -6.60 15.30 -4.65
C CYS A 123 -6.42 14.32 -3.49
N ILE A 124 -6.58 14.76 -2.24
CA ILE A 124 -6.36 13.93 -1.05
C ILE A 124 -7.25 12.68 -1.02
N ASP A 125 -8.43 12.75 -1.62
CA ASP A 125 -9.38 11.64 -1.72
C ASP A 125 -8.80 10.46 -2.48
N GLY A 126 -8.04 10.69 -3.55
CA GLY A 126 -7.37 9.64 -4.31
C GLY A 126 -6.20 9.02 -3.55
N VAL A 127 -5.46 9.83 -2.79
CA VAL A 127 -4.40 9.32 -1.91
C VAL A 127 -4.98 8.42 -0.83
N ILE A 128 -6.06 8.87 -0.18
CA ILE A 128 -6.78 8.08 0.84
C ILE A 128 -7.31 6.78 0.23
N THR A 129 -7.93 6.84 -0.94
CA THR A 129 -8.45 5.66 -1.66
C THR A 129 -7.32 4.68 -1.97
N GLY A 130 -6.20 5.15 -2.49
CA GLY A 130 -5.01 4.32 -2.74
C GLY A 130 -4.47 3.65 -1.47
N CYS A 131 -4.45 4.37 -0.35
CA CYS A 131 -4.06 3.82 0.94
C CYS A 131 -5.04 2.74 1.42
N ILE A 132 -6.35 2.97 1.31
CA ILE A 132 -7.39 2.03 1.71
C ILE A 132 -7.29 0.73 0.91
N LEU A 133 -7.16 0.82 -0.42
CA LEU A 133 -6.99 -0.34 -1.29
C LEU A 133 -5.72 -1.12 -0.94
N SER A 134 -4.63 -0.42 -0.64
CA SER A 134 -3.37 -1.04 -0.21
C SER A 134 -3.51 -1.74 1.15
N VAL A 135 -4.24 -1.17 2.12
CA VAL A 135 -4.52 -1.84 3.41
C VAL A 135 -5.31 -3.13 3.20
N GLY A 136 -6.36 -3.09 2.38
CA GLY A 136 -7.15 -4.28 2.05
C GLY A 136 -6.30 -5.38 1.39
N ARG A 137 -5.41 -5.00 0.47
CA ARG A 137 -4.49 -5.92 -0.19
C ARG A 137 -3.50 -6.54 0.78
N ILE A 138 -2.88 -5.75 1.67
CA ILE A 138 -1.95 -6.25 2.69
C ILE A 138 -2.64 -7.19 3.68
N LEU A 139 -3.88 -6.89 4.05
CA LEU A 139 -4.64 -7.75 4.98
C LEU A 139 -4.88 -9.13 4.39
N GLY A 140 -5.16 -9.22 3.08
CA GLY A 140 -5.40 -10.47 2.38
C GLY A 140 -4.15 -11.19 1.87
N GLU A 141 -2.96 -10.61 2.04
CA GLU A 141 -1.74 -11.16 1.44
C GLU A 141 -1.14 -12.28 2.30
N SER A 142 -1.07 -13.47 1.72
CA SER A 142 -0.41 -14.63 2.33
C SER A 142 0.81 -15.08 1.51
N ALA A 143 0.68 -15.18 0.20
CA ALA A 143 1.68 -15.79 -0.66
C ALA A 143 3.04 -15.06 -0.63
N ALA A 144 3.04 -13.73 -0.78
CA ALA A 144 4.29 -12.97 -0.72
C ALA A 144 4.91 -13.01 0.68
N LEU A 145 4.09 -12.99 1.73
CA LEU A 145 4.56 -12.99 3.12
C LEU A 145 5.09 -14.35 3.57
N LEU A 146 4.51 -15.44 3.07
CA LEU A 146 5.01 -16.79 3.38
C LEU A 146 6.49 -16.93 3.01
N PHE A 147 6.89 -16.42 1.85
CA PHE A 147 8.27 -16.49 1.38
C PHE A 147 9.21 -15.46 2.01
N THR A 148 8.70 -14.33 2.47
CA THR A 148 9.54 -13.20 2.93
C THR A 148 9.51 -12.99 4.44
N ALA A 149 8.34 -13.05 5.06
CA ALA A 149 8.17 -12.91 6.51
C ALA A 149 8.20 -14.25 7.24
N GLY A 150 7.86 -15.33 6.54
CA GLY A 150 7.82 -16.69 7.08
C GLY A 150 6.64 -16.93 8.00
N PHE A 151 6.69 -18.07 8.72
CA PHE A 151 5.70 -18.49 9.70
C PHE A 151 6.39 -18.76 11.04
N ALA A 152 6.24 -17.85 12.00
CA ALA A 152 6.72 -18.05 13.35
C ALA A 152 5.78 -17.41 14.38
N HIS A 153 5.57 -18.07 15.49
CA HIS A 153 4.80 -17.58 16.63
C HIS A 153 5.74 -16.94 17.66
N SER A 154 6.23 -15.72 17.40
CA SER A 154 7.07 -15.00 18.36
C SER A 154 6.32 -13.81 18.95
N LEU A 155 6.31 -13.70 20.27
CA LEU A 155 5.76 -12.57 21.05
C LEU A 155 6.89 -11.66 21.53
N ASN A 156 7.74 -11.19 20.62
CA ASN A 156 8.89 -10.34 20.92
C ASN A 156 8.50 -8.85 20.94
N GLY A 157 9.36 -8.00 21.47
CA GLY A 157 9.20 -6.55 21.40
C GLY A 157 9.15 -6.04 19.96
N PHE A 158 8.64 -4.80 19.74
CA PHE A 158 8.37 -4.28 18.40
C PHE A 158 9.58 -4.36 17.44
N PHE A 159 10.75 -3.89 17.87
CA PHE A 159 11.96 -3.88 17.04
C PHE A 159 12.57 -5.27 16.85
N GLU A 160 12.47 -6.12 17.85
CA GLU A 160 12.97 -7.49 17.81
C GLU A 160 12.09 -8.36 16.88
N SER A 161 10.76 -8.22 16.97
CA SER A 161 9.82 -8.87 16.07
C SER A 161 9.99 -8.45 14.62
N LEU A 162 10.36 -7.19 14.35
CA LEU A 162 10.57 -6.70 13.00
C LEU A 162 11.77 -7.39 12.31
N SER A 163 12.74 -7.84 13.09
CA SER A 163 13.94 -8.55 12.62
C SER A 163 13.82 -10.07 12.68
N SER A 164 12.70 -10.59 13.16
CA SER A 164 12.39 -12.02 13.25
C SER A 164 11.29 -12.41 12.27
N ALA A 165 11.19 -13.71 11.99
CA ALA A 165 10.05 -14.25 11.26
C ALA A 165 8.75 -14.02 12.05
N GLY A 166 7.64 -13.76 11.34
CA GLY A 166 6.35 -13.53 11.99
C GLY A 166 5.19 -13.82 11.04
N ALA A 167 4.19 -14.52 11.56
CA ALA A 167 3.00 -14.87 10.80
C ALA A 167 1.95 -13.75 10.86
N THR A 168 1.36 -13.43 9.70
CA THR A 168 0.07 -12.74 9.66
C THR A 168 -1.07 -13.77 9.80
N LEU A 169 -2.29 -13.29 10.06
CA LEU A 169 -3.45 -14.18 10.14
C LEU A 169 -3.71 -14.91 8.82
N THR A 170 -3.43 -14.28 7.69
CA THR A 170 -3.57 -14.88 6.35
C THR A 170 -2.54 -15.97 6.08
N VAL A 171 -1.28 -15.75 6.49
CA VAL A 171 -0.24 -16.78 6.41
C VAL A 171 -0.59 -17.94 7.34
N ALA A 172 -1.06 -17.66 8.56
CA ALA A 172 -1.50 -18.70 9.49
C ALA A 172 -2.67 -19.52 8.92
N LEU A 173 -3.66 -18.86 8.28
CA LEU A 173 -4.75 -19.53 7.60
C LEU A 173 -4.24 -20.51 6.54
N ASP A 174 -3.30 -20.08 5.69
CA ASP A 174 -2.74 -20.90 4.62
C ASP A 174 -2.00 -22.13 5.17
N VAL A 175 -1.19 -21.95 6.20
CA VAL A 175 -0.42 -23.05 6.82
C VAL A 175 -1.36 -24.05 7.50
N TYR A 176 -2.26 -23.60 8.37
CA TYR A 176 -3.19 -24.51 9.07
C TYR A 176 -4.14 -25.24 8.11
N ALA A 177 -4.55 -24.60 7.01
CA ALA A 177 -5.44 -25.24 6.04
C ALA A 177 -4.72 -26.23 5.12
N LYS A 178 -3.48 -25.91 4.68
CA LYS A 178 -2.81 -26.68 3.62
C LYS A 178 -1.73 -27.64 4.14
N GLU A 179 -1.00 -27.23 5.18
CA GLU A 179 0.14 -28.01 5.69
C GLU A 179 -0.26 -28.85 6.89
N ASP A 180 -0.94 -28.28 7.88
CA ASP A 180 -1.29 -28.98 9.11
C ASP A 180 -2.62 -29.76 9.00
N GLY A 181 -3.48 -29.42 8.05
CA GLY A 181 -4.80 -30.06 7.89
C GLY A 181 -5.79 -29.72 9.01
N GLU A 182 -5.50 -28.73 9.84
CA GLU A 182 -6.29 -28.27 10.98
C GLU A 182 -7.43 -27.33 10.52
N PHE A 183 -8.40 -27.89 9.76
CA PHE A 183 -9.50 -27.12 9.18
C PHE A 183 -10.33 -26.35 10.21
N GLY A 184 -10.48 -26.89 11.43
CA GLY A 184 -11.22 -26.20 12.51
C GLY A 184 -10.57 -24.86 12.89
N VAL A 185 -9.25 -24.85 13.05
CA VAL A 185 -8.47 -23.65 13.34
C VAL A 185 -8.50 -22.70 12.13
N ALA A 186 -8.31 -23.23 10.92
CA ALA A 186 -8.34 -22.48 9.68
C ALA A 186 -9.69 -21.74 9.49
N PHE A 187 -10.83 -22.41 9.71
CA PHE A 187 -12.14 -21.78 9.64
C PHE A 187 -12.34 -20.69 10.71
N GLY A 188 -11.80 -20.89 11.93
CA GLY A 188 -11.80 -19.87 12.97
C GLY A 188 -11.02 -18.61 12.55
N ILE A 189 -9.84 -18.78 11.99
CA ILE A 189 -9.01 -17.68 11.48
C ILE A 189 -9.72 -16.97 10.30
N ALA A 190 -10.31 -17.73 9.38
CA ALA A 190 -11.05 -17.17 8.24
C ALA A 190 -12.24 -16.31 8.70
N ALA A 191 -12.98 -16.75 9.70
CA ALA A 191 -14.08 -15.97 10.28
C ALA A 191 -13.58 -14.64 10.89
N ILE A 192 -12.47 -14.67 11.63
CA ILE A 192 -11.86 -13.47 12.21
C ILE A 192 -11.40 -12.52 11.08
N LEU A 193 -10.74 -13.04 10.04
CA LEU A 193 -10.30 -12.24 8.89
C LEU A 193 -11.47 -11.59 8.17
N MET A 194 -12.58 -12.31 7.99
CA MET A 194 -13.78 -11.77 7.36
C MET A 194 -14.38 -10.61 8.16
N VAL A 195 -14.46 -10.74 9.49
CA VAL A 195 -14.93 -9.66 10.37
C VAL A 195 -13.99 -8.46 10.32
N LEU A 196 -12.66 -8.70 10.35
CA LEU A 196 -11.65 -7.63 10.24
C LEU A 196 -11.72 -6.92 8.89
N ALA A 197 -11.84 -7.66 7.78
CA ALA A 197 -11.97 -7.08 6.45
C ALA A 197 -13.23 -6.22 6.34
N PHE A 198 -14.36 -6.71 6.88
CA PHE A 198 -15.61 -5.95 6.91
C PHE A 198 -15.47 -4.66 7.74
N ALA A 199 -14.89 -4.75 8.94
CA ALA A 199 -14.65 -3.59 9.80
C ALA A 199 -13.72 -2.55 9.13
N ILE A 200 -12.65 -2.99 8.47
CA ILE A 200 -11.74 -2.11 7.73
C ILE A 200 -12.47 -1.44 6.57
N ASN A 201 -13.26 -2.18 5.78
CA ASN A 201 -14.00 -1.60 4.67
C ASN A 201 -15.07 -0.59 5.12
N LEU A 202 -15.76 -0.85 6.24
CA LEU A 202 -16.70 0.11 6.83
C LEU A 202 -16.00 1.39 7.30
N THR A 203 -14.90 1.25 8.03
CA THR A 203 -14.13 2.42 8.50
C THR A 203 -13.54 3.20 7.34
N ALA A 204 -13.01 2.52 6.33
CA ALA A 204 -12.50 3.11 5.11
C ALA A 204 -13.59 3.93 4.38
N SER A 205 -14.77 3.34 4.19
CA SER A 205 -15.91 4.03 3.55
C SER A 205 -16.38 5.24 4.35
N ALA A 206 -16.38 5.15 5.69
CA ALA A 206 -16.74 6.26 6.56
C ALA A 206 -15.72 7.40 6.47
N VAL A 207 -14.42 7.06 6.47
CA VAL A 207 -13.33 8.06 6.32
C VAL A 207 -13.42 8.76 4.97
N THR A 208 -13.59 8.01 3.87
CA THR A 208 -13.72 8.59 2.53
C THR A 208 -14.91 9.54 2.45
N LYS A 209 -16.09 9.14 2.94
CA LYS A 209 -17.28 10.00 2.98
C LYS A 209 -17.08 11.25 3.81
N TYR A 210 -16.40 11.15 4.95
CA TYR A 210 -16.10 12.30 5.80
C TYR A 210 -15.24 13.34 5.07
N PHE A 211 -14.19 12.90 4.38
CA PHE A 211 -13.32 13.81 3.62
C PHE A 211 -14.03 14.40 2.39
N GLN A 212 -14.81 13.61 1.66
CA GLN A 212 -15.59 14.10 0.52
C GLN A 212 -16.60 15.18 0.92
N ASN A 213 -17.33 14.98 2.01
CA ASN A 213 -18.28 15.98 2.52
C ASN A 213 -17.58 17.27 2.99
N LYS A 214 -16.37 17.17 3.51
CA LYS A 214 -15.60 18.34 3.95
C LYS A 214 -15.05 19.17 2.78
N ASN A 215 -14.77 18.54 1.66
CA ASN A 215 -14.24 19.20 0.46
C ASN A 215 -15.36 19.68 -0.51
N ALA A 216 -16.62 19.31 -0.23
CA ALA A 216 -17.79 19.71 -1.02
C ALA A 216 -18.41 21.06 -0.55
N VAL A 217 -17.87 21.68 0.50
CA VAL A 217 -18.21 23.00 1.03
C VAL A 217 -17.10 23.99 0.70
#